data_e019532abf5f933548df1dfdf8ab9e7e
#
_entry.id   e019532abf5f933548df1dfdf8ab9e7e
#
_cell.length_a   1.000
_cell.length_b   1.000
_cell.length_c   1.000
_cell.angle_alpha   90.00
_cell.angle_beta   90.00
_cell.angle_gamma   90.00
#
_symmetry.space_group_name_H-M   'P 1'
#
loop_
_entity.id
_entity.type
_entity.pdbx_description
1 polymer ?
#
loop_
_entity_poly.entity_id
_entity_poly.type
_entity_poly.pdbx_seq_one_letter_code
_entity_poly.pdbx_strand_id
1 'polypeptide(L)'
;MFIFLDTETTGTDEKDRLCQLAYKLETGEIVNKLFKPPLPIAIDSMCVHHITNEMVENKPAFKETPDHRKLVDLLNDDKNILVAHNAKFDVNMLEKEGIHPKRVICTLKLARHLDPNGVIPRYSLQYLRYFLGIQIEATAHDALGDILVLEKLFERLFVKMSKSIGPAAVENRMMDISSKPVLLARMYFGKHKGQF
;
A
#
# COMPACT_ATOMS: atom_id res chain seq x y z
N MET A 1 -9.41 -8.81 10.79
CA MET A 1 -10.02 -7.98 9.74
C MET A 1 -8.90 -7.39 8.89
N PHE A 2 -9.07 -7.35 7.56
CA PHE A 2 -8.11 -6.68 6.66
C PHE A 2 -8.45 -5.21 6.49
N ILE A 3 -7.41 -4.36 6.47
CA ILE A 3 -7.47 -2.93 6.22
C ILE A 3 -6.60 -2.64 5.00
N PHE A 4 -7.22 -2.39 3.86
CA PHE A 4 -6.55 -2.01 2.63
C PHE A 4 -6.25 -0.52 2.69
N LEU A 5 -4.99 -0.14 2.53
CA LEU A 5 -4.55 1.25 2.73
C LEU A 5 -3.55 1.66 1.65
N ASP A 6 -3.66 2.92 1.26
CA ASP A 6 -2.74 3.62 0.38
C ASP A 6 -2.56 5.07 0.81
N THR A 7 -1.38 5.64 0.60
CA THR A 7 -1.03 7.00 1.01
C THR A 7 -0.40 7.78 -0.14
N GLU A 8 -0.83 9.05 -0.31
CA GLU A 8 -0.13 10.02 -1.15
C GLU A 8 0.62 11.02 -0.28
N THR A 9 1.79 11.47 -0.75
CA THR A 9 2.76 12.15 0.08
C THR A 9 3.37 13.37 -0.59
N THR A 10 4.01 14.24 0.21
CA THR A 10 4.72 15.42 -0.30
C THR A 10 5.98 15.06 -1.09
N GLY A 11 6.49 13.84 -0.92
CA GLY A 11 7.69 13.30 -1.53
C GLY A 11 8.07 11.96 -0.91
N THR A 12 9.29 11.50 -1.18
CA THR A 12 9.77 10.18 -0.74
C THR A 12 10.88 10.25 0.32
N ASP A 13 11.34 11.43 0.70
CA ASP A 13 12.41 11.65 1.63
C ASP A 13 11.96 11.50 3.10
N GLU A 14 12.90 11.49 4.01
CA GLU A 14 12.63 11.37 5.45
C GLU A 14 11.76 12.51 6.00
N LYS A 15 11.93 13.73 5.48
CA LYS A 15 11.14 14.92 5.87
C LYS A 15 9.70 14.88 5.36
N ASP A 16 9.43 14.10 4.29
CA ASP A 16 8.13 14.11 3.62
C ASP A 16 7.02 13.51 4.48
N ARG A 17 5.81 13.98 4.26
CA ARG A 17 4.61 13.67 5.04
C ARG A 17 3.45 13.34 4.13
N LEU A 18 2.49 12.67 4.69
CA LEU A 18 1.24 12.29 4.04
C LEU A 18 0.40 13.54 3.73
N CYS A 19 -0.21 13.58 2.53
CA CYS A 19 -1.17 14.59 2.10
C CYS A 19 -2.54 13.98 1.72
N GLN A 20 -2.61 12.68 1.42
CA GLN A 20 -3.85 11.93 1.26
C GLN A 20 -3.73 10.58 1.96
N LEU A 21 -4.83 10.14 2.53
CA LEU A 21 -4.99 8.79 3.07
C LEU A 21 -6.27 8.20 2.51
N ALA A 22 -6.17 7.02 1.92
CA ALA A 22 -7.33 6.20 1.63
C ALA A 22 -7.19 4.85 2.34
N TYR A 23 -8.27 4.38 2.94
CA TYR A 23 -8.36 3.01 3.41
C TYR A 23 -9.77 2.44 3.24
N LYS A 24 -9.83 1.13 3.08
CA LYS A 24 -11.06 0.35 3.04
C LYS A 24 -10.99 -0.77 4.06
N LEU A 25 -12.01 -0.87 4.88
CA LEU A 25 -12.18 -2.00 5.79
C LEU A 25 -12.83 -3.18 5.06
N GLU A 26 -12.53 -4.38 5.48
CA GLU A 26 -13.19 -5.61 5.00
C GLU A 26 -14.72 -5.55 5.17
N THR A 27 -15.21 -4.77 6.14
CA THR A 27 -16.64 -4.51 6.37
C THR A 27 -17.30 -3.65 5.30
N GLY A 28 -16.51 -3.05 4.37
CA GLY A 28 -16.98 -2.19 3.30
C GLY A 28 -16.87 -0.69 3.60
N GLU A 29 -16.52 -0.28 4.82
CA GLU A 29 -16.29 1.13 5.12
C GLU A 29 -15.09 1.66 4.34
N ILE A 30 -15.25 2.83 3.70
CA ILE A 30 -14.21 3.52 2.93
C ILE A 30 -13.98 4.91 3.48
N VAL A 31 -12.72 5.26 3.66
CA VAL A 31 -12.24 6.62 3.93
C VAL A 31 -11.29 7.01 2.83
N ASN A 32 -11.49 8.20 2.25
CA ASN A 32 -10.58 8.82 1.27
C ASN A 32 -10.55 10.33 1.54
N LYS A 33 -9.45 10.83 2.11
CA LYS A 33 -9.38 12.22 2.57
C LYS A 33 -8.02 12.85 2.31
N LEU A 34 -8.09 14.14 1.97
CA LEU A 34 -6.93 15.03 1.88
C LEU A 34 -6.66 15.69 3.23
N PHE A 35 -5.38 15.89 3.52
CA PHE A 35 -4.89 16.56 4.73
C PHE A 35 -3.83 17.60 4.38
N LYS A 36 -3.72 18.64 5.20
CA LYS A 36 -2.67 19.64 5.06
C LYS A 36 -1.36 19.09 5.61
N PRO A 37 -0.35 18.86 4.77
CA PRO A 37 0.97 18.48 5.24
C PRO A 37 1.70 19.69 5.83
N PRO A 38 2.70 19.50 6.71
CA PRO A 38 3.47 20.60 7.30
C PRO A 38 4.47 21.26 6.35
N LEU A 39 4.66 20.70 5.16
CA LEU A 39 5.55 21.20 4.09
C LEU A 39 4.87 21.11 2.74
N PRO A 40 5.29 21.92 1.75
CA PRO A 40 4.72 21.87 0.41
C PRO A 40 4.91 20.53 -0.26
N ILE A 41 3.92 20.14 -1.07
CA ILE A 41 4.00 18.98 -1.95
C ILE A 41 5.00 19.28 -3.08
N ALA A 42 5.96 18.38 -3.29
CA ALA A 42 6.94 18.50 -4.37
C ALA A 42 6.26 18.38 -5.75
N ILE A 43 6.80 19.05 -6.76
CA ILE A 43 6.28 19.01 -8.14
C ILE A 43 6.26 17.57 -8.66
N ASP A 44 7.33 16.80 -8.43
CA ASP A 44 7.39 15.40 -8.86
C ASP A 44 6.26 14.54 -8.26
N SER A 45 5.91 14.79 -7.01
CA SER A 45 4.78 14.13 -6.34
C SER A 45 3.43 14.56 -6.95
N MET A 46 3.25 15.88 -7.18
CA MET A 46 2.04 16.39 -7.88
C MET A 46 1.88 15.76 -9.27
N CYS A 47 2.97 15.53 -10.00
CA CYS A 47 2.94 14.86 -11.30
C CYS A 47 2.47 13.41 -11.22
N VAL A 48 2.61 12.75 -10.07
CA VAL A 48 2.18 11.36 -9.87
C VAL A 48 0.73 11.28 -9.43
N HIS A 49 0.36 11.95 -8.34
CA HIS A 49 -0.95 11.81 -7.71
C HIS A 49 -1.91 12.98 -7.99
N HIS A 50 -1.47 14.02 -8.68
CA HIS A 50 -2.25 15.19 -9.10
C HIS A 50 -2.87 16.03 -7.97
N ILE A 51 -2.42 15.85 -6.72
CA ILE A 51 -2.84 16.67 -5.58
C ILE A 51 -1.92 17.88 -5.50
N THR A 52 -2.51 19.09 -5.61
CA THR A 52 -1.76 20.34 -5.55
C THR A 52 -1.75 20.93 -4.14
N ASN A 53 -0.83 21.86 -3.88
CA ASN A 53 -0.77 22.58 -2.61
C ASN A 53 -2.07 23.35 -2.31
N GLU A 54 -2.75 23.87 -3.32
CA GLU A 54 -4.04 24.56 -3.19
C GLU A 54 -5.15 23.62 -2.69
N MET A 55 -5.17 22.37 -3.16
CA MET A 55 -6.18 21.38 -2.76
C MET A 55 -6.12 21.03 -1.28
N VAL A 56 -4.94 21.14 -0.67
CA VAL A 56 -4.70 20.80 0.74
C VAL A 56 -4.60 22.00 1.67
N GLU A 57 -4.53 23.22 1.13
CA GLU A 57 -4.28 24.46 1.90
C GLU A 57 -5.24 24.66 3.06
N ASN A 58 -6.53 24.39 2.84
CA ASN A 58 -7.60 24.60 3.81
C ASN A 58 -8.05 23.28 4.47
N LYS A 59 -7.26 22.21 4.37
CA LYS A 59 -7.55 20.94 5.04
C LYS A 59 -6.95 20.92 6.45
N PRO A 60 -7.52 20.13 7.37
CA PRO A 60 -6.91 19.94 8.69
C PRO A 60 -5.58 19.16 8.56
N ALA A 61 -4.68 19.35 9.50
CA ALA A 61 -3.53 18.45 9.67
C ALA A 61 -4.00 17.07 10.10
N PHE A 62 -3.42 16.00 9.54
CA PHE A 62 -3.89 14.62 9.78
C PHE A 62 -3.97 14.28 11.27
N LYS A 63 -2.94 14.59 12.05
CA LYS A 63 -2.87 14.31 13.50
C LYS A 63 -3.98 14.96 14.33
N GLU A 64 -4.59 16.02 13.83
CA GLU A 64 -5.63 16.76 14.53
C GLU A 64 -7.04 16.20 14.25
N THR A 65 -7.14 15.20 13.37
CA THR A 65 -8.43 14.68 12.90
C THR A 65 -8.92 13.48 13.71
N PRO A 66 -10.24 13.24 13.73
CA PRO A 66 -10.81 11.99 14.23
C PRO A 66 -10.32 10.76 13.44
N ASP A 67 -10.02 10.91 12.14
CA ASP A 67 -9.53 9.83 11.29
C ASP A 67 -8.17 9.31 11.74
N HIS A 68 -7.28 10.18 12.22
CA HIS A 68 -6.01 9.76 12.81
C HIS A 68 -6.24 8.87 14.04
N ARG A 69 -7.07 9.30 14.99
CA ARG A 69 -7.39 8.52 16.20
C ARG A 69 -8.00 7.19 15.86
N LYS A 70 -8.96 7.19 14.94
CA LYS A 70 -9.60 5.95 14.46
C LYS A 70 -8.59 4.99 13.86
N LEU A 71 -7.67 5.48 13.04
CA LEU A 71 -6.66 4.63 12.39
C LEU A 71 -5.64 4.10 13.41
N VAL A 72 -5.26 4.89 14.42
CA VAL A 72 -4.45 4.43 15.56
C VAL A 72 -5.13 3.25 16.25
N ASP A 73 -6.41 3.37 16.60
CA ASP A 73 -7.16 2.32 17.30
C ASP A 73 -7.27 1.05 16.43
N LEU A 74 -7.57 1.22 15.13
CA LEU A 74 -7.68 0.12 14.18
C LEU A 74 -6.36 -0.65 14.02
N LEU A 75 -5.22 0.05 13.88
CA LEU A 75 -3.93 -0.58 13.61
C LEU A 75 -3.19 -1.06 14.86
N ASN A 76 -3.62 -0.62 16.05
CA ASN A 76 -3.16 -1.13 17.33
C ASN A 76 -3.88 -2.42 17.77
N ASP A 77 -5.05 -2.74 17.20
CA ASP A 77 -5.74 -4.01 17.47
C ASP A 77 -5.02 -5.17 16.78
N ASP A 78 -4.56 -6.14 17.57
CA ASP A 78 -3.85 -7.33 17.09
C ASP A 78 -4.69 -8.25 16.17
N LYS A 79 -6.00 -8.02 16.08
CA LYS A 79 -6.90 -8.74 15.17
C LYS A 79 -6.89 -8.15 13.76
N ASN A 80 -6.40 -6.93 13.60
CA ASN A 80 -6.40 -6.22 12.33
C ASN A 80 -5.05 -6.37 11.62
N ILE A 81 -5.11 -6.45 10.29
CA ILE A 81 -3.95 -6.59 9.42
C ILE A 81 -3.98 -5.48 8.38
N LEU A 82 -2.96 -4.64 8.39
CA LEU A 82 -2.73 -3.67 7.32
C LEU A 82 -2.32 -4.39 6.04
N VAL A 83 -3.00 -4.10 4.94
CA VAL A 83 -2.66 -4.59 3.60
C VAL A 83 -2.33 -3.39 2.72
N ALA A 84 -1.12 -3.34 2.18
CA ALA A 84 -0.68 -2.29 1.26
C ALA A 84 0.20 -2.85 0.13
N HIS A 85 0.37 -2.06 -0.94
CA HIS A 85 1.26 -2.42 -2.05
C HIS A 85 2.57 -1.66 -1.93
N ASN A 86 3.70 -2.37 -1.77
CA ASN A 86 4.97 -1.80 -1.30
C ASN A 86 4.85 -1.24 0.13
N ALA A 87 4.18 -1.97 1.00
CA ALA A 87 3.73 -1.59 2.34
C ALA A 87 4.79 -0.89 3.21
N LYS A 88 6.10 -1.10 2.95
CA LYS A 88 7.16 -0.39 3.67
C LYS A 88 7.04 1.13 3.52
N PHE A 89 6.60 1.60 2.35
CA PHE A 89 6.41 3.03 2.10
C PHE A 89 5.30 3.60 2.99
N ASP A 90 4.12 2.99 2.93
CA ASP A 90 2.96 3.44 3.70
C ASP A 90 3.19 3.33 5.21
N VAL A 91 3.79 2.22 5.66
CA VAL A 91 4.15 2.03 7.07
C VAL A 91 5.09 3.14 7.54
N ASN A 92 6.14 3.47 6.78
CA ASN A 92 7.05 4.56 7.13
C ASN A 92 6.33 5.91 7.23
N MET A 93 5.35 6.19 6.35
CA MET A 93 4.56 7.42 6.42
C MET A 93 3.62 7.44 7.63
N LEU A 94 3.00 6.31 7.95
CA LEU A 94 2.17 6.16 9.16
C LEU A 94 3.00 6.31 10.45
N GLU A 95 4.21 5.74 10.49
CA GLU A 95 5.11 5.88 11.64
C GLU A 95 5.51 7.34 11.92
N LYS A 96 5.72 8.14 10.87
CA LYS A 96 5.94 9.60 11.00
C LYS A 96 4.73 10.34 11.61
N GLU A 97 3.54 9.77 11.44
CA GLU A 97 2.31 10.25 12.04
C GLU A 97 2.02 9.64 13.43
N GLY A 98 2.93 8.80 13.95
CA GLY A 98 2.80 8.15 15.26
C GLY A 98 1.91 6.91 15.24
N ILE A 99 1.68 6.31 14.07
CA ILE A 99 0.89 5.09 13.90
C ILE A 99 1.83 3.93 13.56
N HIS A 100 1.83 2.89 14.39
CA HIS A 100 2.74 1.75 14.26
C HIS A 100 1.96 0.46 14.03
N PRO A 101 1.68 0.08 12.77
CA PRO A 101 0.93 -1.13 12.45
C PRO A 101 1.66 -2.38 12.96
N LYS A 102 0.99 -3.21 13.74
CA LYS A 102 1.57 -4.44 14.32
C LYS A 102 1.62 -5.60 13.33
N ARG A 103 0.65 -5.68 12.45
CA ARG A 103 0.50 -6.77 11.48
C ARG A 103 0.36 -6.20 10.08
N VAL A 104 1.27 -6.58 9.19
CA VAL A 104 1.36 -6.00 7.84
C VAL A 104 1.49 -7.09 6.78
N ILE A 105 0.73 -6.97 5.71
CA ILE A 105 0.86 -7.75 4.49
C ILE A 105 1.23 -6.83 3.33
N CYS A 106 2.30 -7.18 2.60
CA CYS A 106 2.78 -6.46 1.43
C CYS A 106 2.47 -7.23 0.15
N THR A 107 1.49 -6.79 -0.62
CA THR A 107 1.07 -7.48 -1.86
C THR A 107 2.16 -7.48 -2.94
N LEU A 108 3.05 -6.49 -2.97
CA LEU A 108 4.24 -6.49 -3.85
C LEU A 108 5.15 -7.69 -3.55
N LYS A 109 5.45 -7.93 -2.27
CA LYS A 109 6.31 -9.05 -1.86
C LYS A 109 5.65 -10.40 -2.14
N LEU A 110 4.33 -10.50 -1.90
CA LEU A 110 3.56 -11.70 -2.22
C LEU A 110 3.53 -11.98 -3.72
N ALA A 111 3.28 -10.97 -4.55
CA ALA A 111 3.28 -11.14 -6.00
C ALA A 111 4.63 -11.65 -6.51
N ARG A 112 5.74 -11.12 -6.00
CA ARG A 112 7.10 -11.61 -6.32
C ARG A 112 7.36 -13.03 -5.81
N HIS A 113 6.92 -13.35 -4.60
CA HIS A 113 7.06 -14.69 -4.03
C HIS A 113 6.32 -15.75 -4.86
N LEU A 114 5.17 -15.40 -5.43
CA LEU A 114 4.34 -16.28 -6.26
C LEU A 114 4.78 -16.34 -7.73
N ASP A 115 5.81 -15.59 -8.09
CA ASP A 115 6.46 -15.60 -9.41
C ASP A 115 7.97 -15.88 -9.29
N PRO A 116 8.36 -17.08 -8.83
CA PRO A 116 9.76 -17.44 -8.61
C PRO A 116 10.60 -17.44 -9.89
N ASN A 117 9.96 -17.60 -11.04
CA ASN A 117 10.63 -17.61 -12.36
C ASN A 117 10.75 -16.21 -12.98
N GLY A 118 10.19 -15.16 -12.35
CA GLY A 118 10.26 -13.79 -12.83
C GLY A 118 9.56 -13.57 -14.16
N VAL A 119 8.43 -14.23 -14.38
CA VAL A 119 7.62 -14.11 -15.61
C VAL A 119 6.94 -12.75 -15.71
N ILE A 120 6.61 -12.14 -14.57
CA ILE A 120 5.95 -10.83 -14.51
C ILE A 120 7.01 -9.73 -14.71
N PRO A 121 6.92 -8.91 -15.76
CA PRO A 121 7.95 -7.91 -16.07
C PRO A 121 8.06 -6.77 -15.03
N ARG A 122 6.95 -6.38 -14.42
CA ARG A 122 6.87 -5.29 -13.43
C ARG A 122 5.84 -5.61 -12.36
N TYR A 123 6.11 -5.15 -11.13
CA TYR A 123 5.28 -5.43 -9.97
C TYR A 123 4.64 -4.17 -9.36
N SER A 124 4.56 -3.05 -10.10
CA SER A 124 3.75 -1.92 -9.65
C SER A 124 2.27 -2.31 -9.66
N LEU A 125 1.48 -1.71 -8.76
CA LEU A 125 0.07 -2.05 -8.58
C LEU A 125 -0.71 -1.96 -9.89
N GLN A 126 -0.56 -0.84 -10.61
CA GLN A 126 -1.23 -0.62 -11.90
C GLN A 126 -0.75 -1.59 -12.98
N TYR A 127 0.56 -1.95 -13.01
CA TYR A 127 1.03 -2.95 -13.97
C TYR A 127 0.38 -4.32 -13.69
N LEU A 128 0.34 -4.74 -12.42
CA LEU A 128 -0.32 -5.99 -12.02
C LEU A 128 -1.82 -5.97 -12.31
N ARG A 129 -2.49 -4.83 -12.14
CA ARG A 129 -3.89 -4.65 -12.53
C ARG A 129 -4.13 -5.07 -13.98
N TYR A 130 -3.40 -4.48 -14.91
CA TYR A 130 -3.58 -4.77 -16.34
C TYR A 130 -3.04 -6.15 -16.73
N PHE A 131 -1.88 -6.53 -16.23
CA PHE A 131 -1.26 -7.82 -16.53
C PHE A 131 -2.13 -9.00 -16.09
N LEU A 132 -2.80 -8.89 -14.95
CA LEU A 132 -3.69 -9.91 -14.40
C LEU A 132 -5.15 -9.73 -14.84
N GLY A 133 -5.48 -8.73 -15.65
CA GLY A 133 -6.85 -8.45 -16.10
C GLY A 133 -7.80 -8.12 -14.94
N ILE A 134 -7.33 -7.33 -13.94
CA ILE A 134 -8.20 -6.86 -12.84
C ILE A 134 -9.02 -5.68 -13.37
N GLN A 135 -10.31 -5.90 -13.51
CA GLN A 135 -11.24 -4.84 -13.94
C GLN A 135 -11.88 -4.20 -12.70
N ILE A 136 -11.76 -2.90 -12.60
CA ILE A 136 -12.44 -2.04 -11.63
C ILE A 136 -12.82 -0.73 -12.30
N GLU A 137 -13.93 -0.15 -11.91
CA GLU A 137 -14.30 1.21 -12.28
C GLU A 137 -13.62 2.20 -11.34
N ALA A 138 -12.35 2.51 -11.59
CA ALA A 138 -11.59 3.46 -10.79
C ALA A 138 -10.47 4.12 -11.62
N THR A 139 -10.19 5.39 -11.32
CA THR A 139 -9.09 6.16 -11.90
C THR A 139 -7.77 5.73 -11.27
N ALA A 140 -6.73 5.55 -12.07
CA ALA A 140 -5.38 5.29 -11.57
C ALA A 140 -4.81 6.55 -10.91
N HIS A 141 -3.93 6.35 -9.90
CA HIS A 141 -3.28 7.44 -9.13
C HIS A 141 -4.25 8.35 -8.35
N ASP A 142 -5.40 7.80 -7.98
CA ASP A 142 -6.23 8.26 -6.89
C ASP A 142 -6.17 7.18 -5.80
N ALA A 143 -5.82 7.53 -4.58
CA ALA A 143 -5.64 6.57 -3.50
C ALA A 143 -6.88 5.67 -3.30
N LEU A 144 -8.09 6.16 -3.58
CA LEU A 144 -9.30 5.32 -3.57
C LEU A 144 -9.27 4.27 -4.69
N GLY A 145 -8.89 4.67 -5.91
CA GLY A 145 -8.75 3.74 -7.03
C GLY A 145 -7.72 2.65 -6.74
N ASP A 146 -6.60 3.05 -6.14
CA ASP A 146 -5.52 2.13 -5.84
C ASP A 146 -5.88 1.14 -4.74
N ILE A 147 -6.64 1.51 -3.69
CA ILE A 147 -7.13 0.54 -2.69
C ILE A 147 -8.14 -0.47 -3.25
N LEU A 148 -8.95 -0.10 -4.24
CA LEU A 148 -9.86 -1.05 -4.90
C LEU A 148 -9.10 -2.07 -5.77
N VAL A 149 -8.05 -1.63 -6.46
CA VAL A 149 -7.13 -2.55 -7.17
C VAL A 149 -6.39 -3.44 -6.18
N LEU A 150 -5.89 -2.85 -5.08
CA LEU A 150 -5.16 -3.54 -4.03
C LEU A 150 -6.00 -4.67 -3.41
N GLU A 151 -7.26 -4.40 -3.07
CA GLU A 151 -8.19 -5.40 -2.55
C GLU A 151 -8.34 -6.58 -3.53
N LYS A 152 -8.62 -6.30 -4.82
CA LYS A 152 -8.78 -7.35 -5.83
C LYS A 152 -7.49 -8.12 -6.10
N LEU A 153 -6.35 -7.47 -6.06
CA LEU A 153 -5.06 -8.14 -6.13
C LEU A 153 -4.85 -9.05 -4.92
N PHE A 154 -5.11 -8.54 -3.72
CA PHE A 154 -5.00 -9.31 -2.48
C PHE A 154 -5.89 -10.56 -2.50
N GLU A 155 -7.16 -10.44 -2.88
CA GLU A 155 -8.09 -11.58 -3.01
C GLU A 155 -7.50 -12.70 -3.89
N ARG A 156 -6.92 -12.34 -5.05
CA ARG A 156 -6.30 -13.31 -5.96
C ARG A 156 -5.07 -13.98 -5.36
N LEU A 157 -4.21 -13.21 -4.71
CA LEU A 157 -3.02 -13.74 -4.03
C LEU A 157 -3.41 -14.66 -2.87
N PHE A 158 -4.43 -14.25 -2.10
CA PHE A 158 -4.97 -15.04 -0.99
C PHE A 158 -5.51 -16.38 -1.48
N VAL A 159 -6.37 -16.38 -2.50
CA VAL A 159 -6.93 -17.61 -3.09
C VAL A 159 -5.82 -18.52 -3.65
N LYS A 160 -4.82 -17.94 -4.34
CA LYS A 160 -3.70 -18.71 -4.90
C LYS A 160 -2.88 -19.39 -3.80
N MET A 161 -2.59 -18.69 -2.71
CA MET A 161 -1.84 -19.24 -1.58
C MET A 161 -2.65 -20.25 -0.77
N SER A 162 -3.94 -19.99 -0.55
CA SER A 162 -4.83 -20.88 0.21
C SER A 162 -4.94 -22.28 -0.41
N LYS A 163 -4.86 -22.37 -1.74
CA LYS A 163 -4.84 -23.67 -2.45
C LYS A 163 -3.64 -24.54 -2.11
N SER A 164 -2.52 -23.91 -1.72
CA SER A 164 -1.26 -24.62 -1.43
C SER A 164 -1.10 -25.01 0.04
N ILE A 165 -1.61 -24.16 0.98
CA ILE A 165 -1.33 -24.33 2.42
C ILE A 165 -2.58 -24.35 3.31
N GLY A 166 -3.76 -24.20 2.70
CA GLY A 166 -5.04 -24.09 3.40
C GLY A 166 -5.33 -22.70 3.98
N PRO A 167 -6.62 -22.37 4.16
CA PRO A 167 -7.05 -21.00 4.54
C PRO A 167 -6.60 -20.61 5.97
N ALA A 168 -6.51 -21.54 6.90
CA ALA A 168 -6.15 -21.25 8.29
C ALA A 168 -4.68 -20.81 8.47
N ALA A 169 -3.78 -21.21 7.57
CA ALA A 169 -2.35 -20.90 7.64
C ALA A 169 -1.94 -19.73 6.75
N VAL A 170 -2.82 -19.29 5.82
CA VAL A 170 -2.45 -18.36 4.76
C VAL A 170 -2.09 -16.97 5.28
N GLU A 171 -2.84 -16.43 6.23
CA GLU A 171 -2.56 -15.11 6.81
C GLU A 171 -1.16 -15.04 7.45
N ASN A 172 -0.83 -16.02 8.29
CA ASN A 172 0.47 -16.09 8.94
C ASN A 172 1.60 -16.23 7.91
N ARG A 173 1.39 -17.01 6.86
CA ARG A 173 2.37 -17.17 5.79
C ARG A 173 2.55 -15.88 4.98
N MET A 174 1.47 -15.16 4.69
CA MET A 174 1.54 -13.86 4.01
C MET A 174 2.30 -12.82 4.83
N MET A 175 2.08 -12.75 6.14
CA MET A 175 2.83 -11.87 7.04
C MET A 175 4.30 -12.27 7.13
N ASP A 176 4.61 -13.57 7.23
CA ASP A 176 5.98 -14.07 7.24
C ASP A 176 6.74 -13.67 5.97
N ILE A 177 6.14 -13.82 4.79
CA ILE A 177 6.74 -13.37 3.51
C ILE A 177 6.90 -11.84 3.51
N SER A 178 5.92 -11.11 4.02
CA SER A 178 5.93 -9.65 4.03
C SER A 178 7.00 -9.06 4.96
N SER A 179 7.35 -9.75 6.04
CA SER A 179 8.39 -9.33 6.99
C SER A 179 9.80 -9.53 6.47
N LYS A 180 10.02 -10.41 5.49
CA LYS A 180 11.33 -10.78 4.97
C LYS A 180 11.77 -9.91 3.79
N PRO A 181 13.08 -9.77 3.55
CA PRO A 181 13.59 -9.21 2.30
C PRO A 181 13.10 -10.02 1.08
N VAL A 182 12.86 -9.33 -0.03
CA VAL A 182 12.53 -10.01 -1.30
C VAL A 182 13.81 -10.51 -1.95
N LEU A 183 13.86 -11.80 -2.22
CA LEU A 183 14.89 -12.36 -3.11
C LEU A 183 14.48 -12.07 -4.56
N LEU A 184 15.33 -11.33 -5.27
CA LEU A 184 15.10 -11.02 -6.68
C LEU A 184 15.63 -12.19 -7.52
N ALA A 185 14.81 -12.74 -8.40
CA ALA A 185 15.25 -13.75 -9.37
C ALA A 185 16.25 -13.19 -10.37
N ARG A 186 16.22 -11.86 -10.60
CA ARG A 186 17.19 -11.13 -11.45
C ARG A 186 17.44 -9.74 -10.87
N MET A 187 18.64 -9.23 -11.08
CA MET A 187 18.94 -7.83 -10.77
C MET A 187 18.32 -6.91 -11.82
N TYR A 188 17.45 -5.99 -11.41
CA TYR A 188 16.76 -5.06 -12.31
C TYR A 188 17.47 -3.70 -12.45
N PHE A 189 18.53 -3.46 -11.68
CA PHE A 189 19.25 -2.18 -11.60
C PHE A 189 20.76 -2.38 -11.38
N GLY A 190 21.52 -1.30 -11.55
CA GLY A 190 22.96 -1.28 -11.32
C GLY A 190 23.78 -2.06 -12.37
N LYS A 191 25.07 -2.21 -12.12
CA LYS A 191 26.04 -2.88 -13.02
C LYS A 191 25.75 -4.37 -13.25
N HIS A 192 24.93 -4.99 -12.42
CA HIS A 192 24.56 -6.40 -12.51
C HIS A 192 23.15 -6.61 -13.08
N LYS A 193 22.56 -5.58 -13.73
CA LYS A 193 21.23 -5.69 -14.34
C LYS A 193 21.15 -6.89 -15.31
N GLY A 194 20.15 -7.74 -15.12
CA GLY A 194 19.91 -8.94 -15.94
C GLY A 194 20.62 -10.20 -15.45
N GLN A 195 21.50 -10.13 -14.44
CA GLN A 195 22.15 -11.29 -13.83
C GLN A 195 21.23 -11.95 -12.79
N PHE A 196 21.42 -13.28 -12.61
CA PHE A 196 20.72 -14.10 -11.58
C PHE A 196 21.49 -14.06 -10.27
#